data_7e22cf88235d14e9570e39db05cee5ea
#
_entry.id   7e22cf88235d14e9570e39db05cee5ea
#
_cell.length_a   1.000
_cell.length_b   1.000
_cell.length_c   1.000
_cell.angle_alpha   90.00
_cell.angle_beta   90.00
_cell.angle_gamma   90.00
#
_symmetry.space_group_name_H-M   'P 1'
#
loop_
_entity.id
_entity.type
_entity.pdbx_description
1 polymer ?
#
loop_
_entity_poly.entity_id
_entity_poly.type
_entity_poly.pdbx_seq_one_letter_code
_entity_poly.pdbx_strand_id
1 'polypeptide(L)' 'MVSYKPLYFKLFNAITAALDAPDFDAAKALLQQAQIDAEEAYISAEEADT' A
#
# COMPACT_ATOMS: atom_id res chain seq x y z
N MET A 1 15.74 -10.85 -8.51
CA MET A 1 14.45 -11.32 -8.00
C MET A 1 13.72 -10.20 -7.27
N VAL A 2 12.47 -9.97 -7.60
CA VAL A 2 11.66 -8.93 -6.97
C VAL A 2 11.15 -9.44 -5.61
N SER A 3 11.33 -8.62 -4.58
CA SER A 3 10.84 -8.94 -3.25
C SER A 3 9.53 -8.19 -2.99
N TYR A 4 8.48 -8.91 -2.65
CA TYR A 4 7.19 -8.32 -2.31
C TYR A 4 7.02 -8.09 -0.81
N LYS A 5 8.02 -8.42 -0.02
CA LYS A 5 7.95 -8.28 1.42
C LYS A 5 7.70 -6.82 1.87
N PRO A 6 8.46 -5.82 1.35
CA PRO A 6 8.18 -4.42 1.70
C PRO A 6 6.78 -3.98 1.25
N LEU A 7 6.33 -4.47 0.10
CA LEU A 7 5.00 -4.16 -0.40
C LEU A 7 3.92 -4.72 0.52
N TYR A 8 4.09 -5.96 0.97
CA TYR A 8 3.18 -6.58 1.90
C TYR A 8 3.06 -5.77 3.19
N PHE A 9 4.19 -5.38 3.79
CA PHE A 9 4.18 -4.60 5.02
C PHE A 9 3.49 -3.26 4.83
N LYS A 10 3.72 -2.63 3.70
CA LYS A 10 3.11 -1.34 3.39
C LYS A 10 1.60 -1.45 3.35
N LEU A 11 1.10 -2.46 2.64
CA LEU A 11 -0.34 -2.70 2.54
C LEU A 11 -0.94 -3.09 3.88
N PHE A 12 -0.26 -3.95 4.62
CA PHE A 12 -0.73 -4.38 5.93
C PHE A 12 -0.86 -3.19 6.88
N ASN A 13 0.15 -2.32 6.91
CA ASN A 13 0.12 -1.14 7.75
C ASN A 13 -0.99 -0.18 7.35
N ALA A 14 -1.24 -0.04 6.06
CA ALA A 14 -2.33 0.82 5.57
C ALA A 14 -3.69 0.29 6.00
N ILE A 15 -3.89 -1.03 5.94
CA ILE A 15 -5.12 -1.66 6.39
C ILE A 15 -5.31 -1.44 7.89
N THR A 16 -4.25 -1.62 8.66
CA THR A 16 -4.29 -1.40 10.10
C THR A 16 -4.68 0.05 10.41
N ALA A 17 -4.09 1.00 9.71
CA ALA A 17 -4.41 2.41 9.88
C ALA A 17 -5.87 2.70 9.53
N ALA A 18 -6.37 2.08 8.47
CA ALA A 18 -7.77 2.26 8.06
C ALA A 18 -8.73 1.71 9.12
N LEU A 19 -8.40 0.56 9.70
CA LEU A 19 -9.22 -0.03 10.77
C LEU A 19 -9.28 0.85 12.01
N ASP A 20 -8.22 1.64 12.23
CA ASP A 20 -8.09 2.51 13.39
C ASP A 20 -8.56 3.93 13.11
N ALA A 21 -9.01 4.20 11.90
CA ALA A 21 -9.42 5.54 11.48
C ALA A 21 -10.65 6.02 12.26
N PRO A 22 -10.75 7.34 12.52
CA PRO A 22 -11.84 7.88 13.34
C PRO A 22 -13.20 7.82 12.66
N ASP A 23 -13.23 7.79 11.33
CA ASP A 23 -14.49 7.72 10.59
C ASP A 23 -14.30 6.99 9.27
N PHE A 24 -15.42 6.76 8.58
CA PHE A 24 -15.41 5.98 7.34
C PHE A 24 -14.69 6.72 6.21
N ASP A 25 -14.85 8.03 6.13
CA ASP A 25 -14.21 8.81 5.09
C ASP A 25 -12.69 8.77 5.21
N ALA A 26 -12.18 8.85 6.43
CA ALA A 26 -10.74 8.74 6.68
C ALA A 26 -10.24 7.35 6.31
N ALA A 27 -10.96 6.30 6.66
CA ALA A 27 -10.59 4.94 6.31
C ALA A 27 -10.54 4.76 4.79
N LYS A 28 -11.53 5.28 4.09
CA LYS A 28 -11.59 5.20 2.64
C LYS A 28 -10.40 5.89 1.99
N ALA A 29 -10.05 7.08 2.47
CA ALA A 29 -8.91 7.82 1.94
C ALA A 29 -7.60 7.06 2.14
N LEU A 30 -7.43 6.45 3.31
CA LEU A 30 -6.23 5.67 3.61
C LEU A 30 -6.12 4.45 2.69
N LEU A 31 -7.24 3.78 2.42
CA LEU A 31 -7.24 2.62 1.54
C LEU A 31 -6.95 3.01 0.09
N GLN A 32 -7.52 4.13 -0.37
CA GLN A 32 -7.25 4.63 -1.70
C GLN A 32 -5.78 4.98 -1.88
N GLN A 33 -5.20 5.65 -0.90
CA GLN A 33 -3.79 6.01 -0.95
C GLN A 33 -2.91 4.75 -0.95
N ALA A 34 -3.31 3.74 -0.19
CA ALA A 34 -2.57 2.48 -0.14
C ALA A 34 -2.56 1.80 -1.51
N GLN A 35 -3.67 1.85 -2.24
CA GLN A 35 -3.71 1.27 -3.58
C GLN A 35 -2.76 1.99 -4.53
N ILE A 36 -2.75 3.31 -4.48
CA ILE A 36 -1.85 4.10 -5.32
C ILE A 36 -0.39 3.78 -4.99
N ASP A 37 -0.06 3.76 -3.71
CA ASP A 37 1.30 3.49 -3.26
C ASP A 37 1.74 2.07 -3.64
N ALA A 38 0.85 1.11 -3.51
CA ALA A 38 1.14 -0.28 -3.85
C ALA A 38 1.40 -0.44 -5.35
N GLU A 39 0.60 0.24 -6.17
CA GLU A 39 0.76 0.19 -7.61
C GLU A 39 2.10 0.79 -8.03
N GLU A 40 2.44 1.94 -7.48
CA GLU A 40 3.71 2.59 -7.76
C GLU A 40 4.89 1.72 -7.33
N ALA A 41 4.80 1.10 -6.17
CA ALA A 41 5.85 0.23 -5.68
C ALA A 41 6.01 -1.00 -6.57
N TYR A 42 4.92 -1.56 -7.03
CA TYR A 42 4.94 -2.72 -7.92
C TYR A 42 5.60 -2.38 -9.27
N ILE A 43 5.19 -1.27 -9.86
CA ILE A 43 5.74 -0.84 -11.14
C ILE A 43 7.23 -0.53 -11.01
N SER A 44 7.63 0.16 -9.95
CA SER A 44 9.04 0.47 -9.71
C SER A 44 9.88 -0.79 -9.55
N ALA A 45 9.34 -1.80 -8.87
CA ALA A 45 10.03 -3.06 -8.68
C ALA A 45 10.21 -3.79 -10.02
N GLU A 46 9.20 -3.77 -10.87
CA GLU A 46 9.29 -4.39 -12.18
C GLU A 46 10.32 -3.68 -13.06
N GLU A 47 10.32 -2.36 -13.06
CA GLU A 47 11.29 -1.58 -13.82
C GLU A 47 12.71 -1.83 -13.35
N ALA A 48 12.90 -1.96 -12.06
CA ALA A 48 14.22 -2.23 -11.51
C ALA A 48 14.73 -3.62 -11.88
N ASP A 49 13.84 -4.54 -12.14
CA ASP A 49 14.18 -5.92 -12.47
C ASP A 49 14.60 -6.10 -13.94
N THR A 50 14.38 -5.11 -14.76
CA THR A 50 14.82 -5.13 -16.15
C THR A 50 16.17 -4.44 -16.31
#